data_8c27992fe3a969db4264cdeebd26e057
#
_entry.id   8c27992fe3a969db4264cdeebd26e057
#
_cell.length_a   1.000
_cell.length_b   1.000
_cell.length_c   1.000
_cell.angle_alpha   90.00
_cell.angle_beta   90.00
_cell.angle_gamma   90.00
#
_symmetry.space_group_name_H-M   'P 1'
#
loop_
_entity.id
_entity.type
_entity.pdbx_description
1 polymer ?
#
loop_
_entity_poly.entity_id
_entity_poly.type
_entity_poly.pdbx_seq_one_letter_code
_entity_poly.pdbx_strand_id
1 'polypeptide(L)'
;MNRRKPEQIVALLHQVDAALGQGKTIEDICREQGISPATYHRWKQKYGGLSIQDAKRLKELELENAKLKRLLAESMLANDALREFLSKKA
;
A
#
# COMPACT_ATOMS: atom_id res chain seq x y z
N MET A 1 7.42 15.04 -2.09
CA MET A 1 6.21 14.39 -1.62
C MET A 1 6.56 13.18 -0.77
N ASN A 2 6.17 13.21 0.47
CA ASN A 2 6.53 12.16 1.42
C ASN A 2 5.52 11.02 1.33
N ARG A 3 5.83 10.03 0.49
CA ARG A 3 5.08 8.78 0.52
C ARG A 3 5.65 7.90 1.62
N ARG A 4 4.89 7.72 2.67
CA ARG A 4 5.27 6.85 3.77
C ARG A 4 5.00 5.40 3.38
N LYS A 5 5.91 4.52 3.78
CA LYS A 5 5.74 3.08 3.58
C LYS A 5 4.64 2.56 4.52
N PRO A 6 3.93 1.48 4.17
CA PRO A 6 2.87 0.94 5.04
C PRO A 6 3.32 0.69 6.48
N GLU A 7 4.51 0.16 6.68
CA GLU A 7 5.04 -0.07 8.04
C GLU A 7 5.22 1.22 8.83
N GLN A 8 5.59 2.31 8.15
CA GLN A 8 5.72 3.63 8.78
C GLN A 8 4.35 4.19 9.15
N ILE A 9 3.34 3.97 8.31
CA ILE A 9 1.97 4.40 8.56
C ILE A 9 1.41 3.65 9.77
N VAL A 10 1.60 2.34 9.86
CA VAL A 10 1.14 1.54 10.99
C VAL A 10 1.81 2.00 12.28
N ALA A 11 3.13 2.26 12.25
CA ALA A 11 3.84 2.77 13.42
C ALA A 11 3.30 4.13 13.84
N LEU A 12 3.00 5.01 12.89
CA LEU A 12 2.38 6.30 13.15
C LEU A 12 1.02 6.16 13.80
N LEU A 13 0.17 5.25 13.30
CA LEU A 13 -1.16 5.00 13.87
C LEU A 13 -1.06 4.52 15.32
N HIS A 14 -0.08 3.67 15.63
CA HIS A 14 0.16 3.24 17.01
C HIS A 14 0.57 4.43 17.90
N GLN A 15 1.40 5.34 17.40
CA GLN A 15 1.78 6.55 18.13
C GLN A 15 0.58 7.46 18.35
N VAL A 16 -0.28 7.59 17.35
CA VAL A 16 -1.51 8.38 17.45
C VAL A 16 -2.42 7.81 18.53
N ASP A 17 -2.61 6.50 18.54
CA ASP A 17 -3.45 5.85 19.57
C ASP A 17 -2.90 6.10 20.97
N ALA A 18 -1.58 6.00 21.16
CA ALA A 18 -0.96 6.29 22.44
C ALA A 18 -1.16 7.76 22.86
N ALA A 19 -1.01 8.70 21.91
CA ALA A 19 -1.19 10.11 22.19
C ALA A 19 -2.65 10.45 22.52
N LEU A 20 -3.60 9.82 21.84
CA LEU A 20 -5.03 9.96 22.17
C LEU A 20 -5.32 9.48 23.59
N GLY A 21 -4.69 8.38 23.98
CA GLY A 21 -4.80 7.86 25.35
C GLY A 21 -4.25 8.82 26.41
N GLN A 22 -3.35 9.74 26.01
CA GLN A 22 -2.77 10.77 26.88
C GLN A 22 -3.58 12.08 26.88
N GLY A 23 -4.70 12.11 26.17
CA GLY A 23 -5.57 13.27 26.14
C GLY A 23 -5.33 14.27 25.03
N LYS A 24 -4.43 13.99 24.09
CA LYS A 24 -4.24 14.83 22.92
C LYS A 24 -5.40 14.67 21.93
N THR A 25 -5.69 15.71 21.15
CA THR A 25 -6.71 15.64 20.12
C THR A 25 -6.12 15.15 18.81
N ILE A 26 -6.98 14.60 17.95
CA ILE A 26 -6.56 14.16 16.60
C ILE A 26 -5.98 15.34 15.81
N GLU A 27 -6.58 16.52 15.93
CA GLU A 27 -6.14 17.72 15.24
C GLU A 27 -4.71 18.10 15.62
N ASP A 28 -4.41 18.10 16.92
CA ASP A 28 -3.08 18.42 17.42
C ASP A 28 -2.04 17.41 16.94
N ILE A 29 -2.38 16.12 17.02
CA ILE A 29 -1.47 15.05 16.60
C ILE A 29 -1.20 15.12 15.11
N CYS A 30 -2.22 15.35 14.29
CA CYS A 30 -2.05 15.51 12.85
C CYS A 30 -1.16 16.69 12.51
N ARG A 31 -1.31 17.80 13.24
CA ARG A 31 -0.47 18.98 13.06
C ARG A 31 0.99 18.67 13.36
N GLU A 32 1.25 17.97 14.47
CA GLU A 32 2.59 17.57 14.86
C GLU A 32 3.24 16.64 13.83
N GLN A 33 2.44 15.75 13.23
CA GLN A 33 2.92 14.79 12.26
C GLN A 33 2.94 15.31 10.83
N GLY A 34 2.41 16.50 10.60
CA GLY A 34 2.39 17.10 9.26
C GLY A 34 1.43 16.44 8.29
N ILE A 35 0.33 15.88 8.80
CA ILE A 35 -0.71 15.25 7.98
C ILE A 35 -2.06 15.90 8.24
N SER A 36 -2.97 15.76 7.29
CA SER A 36 -4.35 16.23 7.47
C SER A 36 -5.17 15.19 8.22
N PRO A 37 -6.24 15.63 8.93
CA PRO A 37 -7.18 14.67 9.55
C PRO A 37 -7.78 13.70 8.53
N ALA A 38 -8.05 14.15 7.30
CA ALA A 38 -8.57 13.29 6.24
C ALA A 38 -7.58 12.17 5.89
N THR A 39 -6.28 12.49 5.80
CA THR A 39 -5.23 11.51 5.57
C THR A 39 -5.16 10.50 6.71
N TYR A 40 -5.23 10.97 7.95
CA TYR A 40 -5.23 10.11 9.12
C TYR A 40 -6.41 9.13 9.08
N HIS A 41 -7.62 9.59 8.81
CA HIS A 41 -8.80 8.73 8.76
C HIS A 41 -8.70 7.70 7.64
N ARG A 42 -8.19 8.09 6.48
CA ARG A 42 -7.98 7.18 5.36
C ARG A 42 -6.98 6.08 5.71
N TRP A 43 -5.88 6.44 6.37
CA TRP A 43 -4.87 5.49 6.81
C TRP A 43 -5.43 4.55 7.88
N LYS A 44 -6.23 5.07 8.80
CA LYS A 44 -6.87 4.26 9.84
C LYS A 44 -7.81 3.22 9.24
N GLN A 45 -8.58 3.59 8.21
CA GLN A 45 -9.43 2.62 7.53
C GLN A 45 -8.64 1.54 6.82
N LYS A 46 -7.54 1.90 6.16
CA LYS A 46 -6.75 0.95 5.37
C LYS A 46 -5.83 0.09 6.24
N TYR A 47 -5.21 0.68 7.24
CA TYR A 47 -4.15 0.02 8.01
C TYR A 47 -4.47 -0.16 9.49
N GLY A 48 -5.60 0.33 9.96
CA GLY A 48 -5.99 0.20 11.37
C GLY A 48 -6.13 -1.27 11.74
N GLY A 49 -5.57 -1.64 12.89
CA GLY A 49 -5.59 -3.01 13.37
C GLY A 49 -4.46 -3.89 12.84
N LEU A 50 -3.63 -3.41 11.93
CA LEU A 50 -2.47 -4.16 11.46
C LEU A 50 -1.27 -4.01 12.39
N SER A 51 -0.48 -5.06 12.52
CA SER A 51 0.84 -4.98 13.13
C SER A 51 1.85 -4.47 12.11
N ILE A 52 3.05 -4.08 12.59
CA ILE A 52 4.14 -3.67 11.70
C ILE A 52 4.54 -4.82 10.78
N GLN A 53 4.53 -6.07 11.28
CA GLN A 53 4.83 -7.24 10.48
C GLN A 53 3.80 -7.46 9.39
N ASP A 54 2.51 -7.28 9.70
CA ASP A 54 1.43 -7.36 8.73
C ASP A 54 1.59 -6.31 7.63
N ALA A 55 1.99 -5.09 8.01
CA ALA A 55 2.22 -4.02 7.03
C ALA A 55 3.39 -4.35 6.10
N LYS A 56 4.46 -4.94 6.64
CA LYS A 56 5.59 -5.40 5.82
C LYS A 56 5.15 -6.50 4.85
N ARG A 57 4.37 -7.46 5.34
CA ARG A 57 3.85 -8.55 4.51
C ARG A 57 2.93 -8.03 3.41
N LEU A 58 2.07 -7.06 3.74
CA LEU A 58 1.20 -6.41 2.77
C LEU A 58 2.03 -5.77 1.64
N LYS A 59 3.09 -5.06 1.99
CA LYS A 59 3.99 -4.45 1.01
C LYS A 59 4.63 -5.49 0.11
N GLU A 60 5.13 -6.59 0.69
CA GLU A 60 5.72 -7.69 -0.07
C GLU A 60 4.72 -8.28 -1.06
N LEU A 61 3.48 -8.51 -0.60
CA LEU A 61 2.42 -9.05 -1.44
C LEU A 61 2.02 -8.08 -2.55
N GLU A 62 1.98 -6.80 -2.28
CA GLU A 62 1.68 -5.78 -3.31
C GLU A 62 2.77 -5.76 -4.39
N LEU A 63 4.04 -5.86 -4.00
CA LEU A 63 5.15 -5.91 -4.95
C LEU A 63 5.12 -7.20 -5.77
N GLU A 64 4.88 -8.33 -5.11
CA GLU A 64 4.77 -9.62 -5.77
C GLU A 64 3.60 -9.63 -6.75
N ASN A 65 2.46 -9.08 -6.35
CA ASN A 65 1.27 -8.98 -7.19
C ASN A 65 1.55 -8.13 -8.44
N ALA A 66 2.21 -6.99 -8.28
CA ALA A 66 2.59 -6.13 -9.40
C ALA A 66 3.53 -6.86 -10.37
N LYS A 67 4.50 -7.61 -9.84
CA LYS A 67 5.42 -8.41 -10.65
C LYS A 67 4.68 -9.51 -11.41
N LEU A 68 3.79 -10.22 -10.76
CA LEU A 68 3.01 -11.28 -11.39
C LEU A 68 2.10 -10.73 -12.49
N LYS A 69 1.48 -9.58 -12.26
CA LYS A 69 0.65 -8.93 -13.29
C LYS A 69 1.47 -8.55 -14.51
N ARG A 70 2.68 -8.03 -14.29
CA ARG A 70 3.58 -7.68 -15.40
C ARG A 70 4.01 -8.91 -16.19
N LEU A 71 4.40 -9.99 -15.49
CA LEU A 71 4.81 -11.23 -16.13
C LEU A 71 3.64 -11.85 -16.91
N LEU A 72 2.44 -11.80 -16.35
CA LEU A 72 1.25 -12.29 -17.03
C LEU A 72 0.99 -11.48 -18.31
N ALA A 73 1.06 -10.15 -18.24
CA ALA A 73 0.85 -9.30 -19.39
C ALA A 73 1.88 -9.59 -20.50
N GLU A 74 3.16 -9.72 -20.15
CA GLU A 74 4.21 -10.07 -21.10
C GLU A 74 3.97 -11.43 -21.75
N SER A 75 3.53 -12.41 -20.95
CA SER A 75 3.22 -13.76 -21.44
C SER A 75 2.04 -13.74 -22.39
N MET A 76 1.01 -12.97 -22.10
CA MET A 76 -0.16 -12.84 -22.97
C MET A 76 0.20 -12.18 -24.30
N LEU A 77 1.03 -11.14 -24.28
CA LEU A 77 1.49 -10.48 -25.51
C LEU A 77 2.32 -11.43 -26.36
N ALA A 78 3.23 -12.18 -25.76
CA ALA A 78 4.04 -13.18 -26.47
C ALA A 78 3.18 -14.28 -27.08
N ASN A 79 2.17 -14.74 -26.34
CA ASN A 79 1.25 -15.77 -26.81
C ASN A 79 0.43 -15.27 -28.00
N ASP A 80 -0.10 -14.04 -27.92
CA ASP A 80 -0.85 -13.43 -29.01
C ASP A 80 0.01 -13.27 -30.27
N ALA A 81 1.24 -12.80 -30.10
CA ALA A 81 2.18 -12.65 -31.22
C ALA A 81 2.47 -14.01 -31.88
N LEU A 82 2.68 -15.05 -31.10
CA LEU A 82 2.93 -16.40 -31.60
C LEU A 82 1.72 -16.94 -32.35
N ARG A 83 0.53 -16.77 -31.81
CA ARG A 83 -0.72 -17.19 -32.47
C ARG A 83 -0.92 -16.48 -33.80
N GLU A 84 -0.65 -15.19 -33.85
CA GLU A 84 -0.74 -14.39 -35.07
C GLU A 84 0.26 -14.90 -36.11
N PHE A 85 1.49 -15.15 -35.69
CA PHE A 85 2.52 -15.71 -36.57
C PHE A 85 2.09 -17.07 -37.16
N LEU A 86 1.58 -17.95 -36.32
CA LEU A 86 1.14 -19.29 -36.75
C LEU A 86 -0.05 -19.21 -37.69
N SER A 87 -0.99 -18.29 -37.48
CA SER A 87 -2.14 -18.13 -38.38
C SER A 87 -1.76 -17.63 -39.76
N LYS A 88 -0.70 -16.86 -39.88
CA LYS A 88 -0.20 -16.37 -41.16
C LYS A 88 0.55 -17.42 -41.97
N LYS A 89 0.92 -18.51 -41.34
CA LYS A 89 1.67 -19.59 -42.00
C LYS A 89 0.79 -20.65 -42.67
N ALA A 90 -0.49 -20.57 -42.49
CA ALA A 90 -1.42 -21.54 -43.04
C ALA A 90 -1.65 -21.31 -44.56
#